data_bd23e6d6752fa82bb4a0da166dc55ed4
#
_entry.id   bd23e6d6752fa82bb4a0da166dc55ed4
#
_cell.length_a   1.000
_cell.length_b   1.000
_cell.length_c   1.000
_cell.angle_alpha   90.00
_cell.angle_beta   90.00
_cell.angle_gamma   90.00
#
_symmetry.space_group_name_H-M   'P 1'
#
loop_
_entity.id
_entity.type
_entity.pdbx_description
1 polymer ?
#
loop_
_entity_poly.entity_id
_entity_poly.type
_entity_poly.pdbx_seq_one_letter_code
_entity_poly.pdbx_strand_id
1 'polypeptide(L)'
;MLFRSTPSHGYLDAVDRHPWLGVCFDTCHAWAAGHDLASPGGMTATLDALVATCGPGRLALVHANDSKDPLGSTRDRHDNIGTGRIGAAAFGELFAHPALAGVPVVVETPSEGATGHAKDIATLRDLAATPVATG
;
A
#
# COMPACT_ATOMS: atom_id res chain seq x y z
N MET A 1 -7.29 -8.85 -6.16
CA MET A 1 -6.54 -9.79 -5.30
C MET A 1 -5.59 -9.01 -4.42
N LEU A 2 -5.62 -9.24 -3.14
CA LEU A 2 -4.79 -8.54 -2.18
C LEU A 2 -3.46 -9.28 -2.00
N PHE A 3 -2.37 -8.52 -1.86
CA PHE A 3 -1.09 -9.08 -1.43
C PHE A 3 -1.20 -9.53 0.03
N ARG A 4 -0.93 -10.80 0.28
CA ARG A 4 -0.87 -11.42 1.60
C ARG A 4 0.45 -12.16 1.74
N SER A 5 0.75 -12.59 2.97
CA SER A 5 1.91 -13.45 3.22
C SER A 5 1.83 -14.78 2.46
N THR A 6 0.63 -15.28 2.16
CA THR A 6 0.44 -16.36 1.19
C THR A 6 0.71 -15.82 -0.21
N PRO A 7 1.52 -16.50 -1.00
CA PRO A 7 1.99 -15.93 -2.27
C PRO A 7 0.85 -15.63 -3.23
N SER A 8 0.72 -14.38 -3.60
CA SER A 8 -0.22 -13.95 -4.66
C SER A 8 0.06 -14.65 -6.00
N HIS A 9 1.29 -15.12 -6.21
CA HIS A 9 1.62 -15.87 -7.42
C HIS A 9 0.77 -17.13 -7.60
N GLY A 10 0.34 -17.77 -6.51
CA GLY A 10 -0.52 -18.95 -6.60
C GLY A 10 -1.85 -18.66 -7.30
N TYR A 11 -2.44 -17.49 -7.07
CA TYR A 11 -3.66 -17.07 -7.75
C TYR A 11 -3.41 -16.72 -9.22
N LEU A 12 -2.32 -16.04 -9.52
CA LEU A 12 -1.95 -15.70 -10.89
C LEU A 12 -1.63 -16.95 -11.70
N ASP A 13 -0.92 -17.91 -11.11
CA ASP A 13 -0.61 -19.17 -11.76
C ASP A 13 -1.86 -20.01 -12.03
N ALA A 14 -2.85 -19.99 -11.12
CA ALA A 14 -4.12 -20.71 -11.29
C ALA A 14 -4.94 -20.20 -12.49
N VAL A 15 -4.68 -18.98 -12.96
CA VAL A 15 -5.33 -18.36 -14.13
C VAL A 15 -4.34 -18.10 -15.26
N ASP A 16 -3.25 -18.88 -15.31
CA ASP A 16 -2.18 -18.79 -16.34
C ASP A 16 -1.59 -17.38 -16.46
N ARG A 17 -1.52 -16.64 -15.35
CA ARG A 17 -1.02 -15.26 -15.32
C ARG A 17 -1.64 -14.37 -16.40
N HIS A 18 -2.94 -14.49 -16.58
CA HIS A 18 -3.66 -13.78 -17.62
C HIS A 18 -3.30 -12.28 -17.65
N PRO A 19 -3.00 -11.68 -18.81
CA PRO A 19 -2.49 -10.31 -18.90
C PRO A 19 -3.42 -9.23 -18.35
N TRP A 20 -4.72 -9.49 -18.26
CA TRP A 20 -5.70 -8.54 -17.73
C TRP A 20 -5.85 -8.61 -16.21
N LEU A 21 -5.21 -9.58 -15.57
CA LEU A 21 -5.27 -9.72 -14.12
C LEU A 21 -4.08 -9.02 -13.48
N GLY A 22 -4.37 -8.31 -12.41
CA GLY A 22 -3.38 -7.60 -11.61
C GLY A 22 -3.59 -7.84 -10.13
N VAL A 23 -2.74 -7.21 -9.35
CA VAL A 23 -2.76 -7.27 -7.89
C VAL A 23 -3.19 -5.92 -7.34
N CYS A 24 -4.08 -5.93 -6.36
CA CYS A 24 -4.38 -4.79 -5.52
C CYS A 24 -3.58 -4.88 -4.22
N PHE A 25 -2.86 -3.83 -3.90
CA PHE A 25 -2.10 -3.73 -2.66
C PHE A 25 -2.82 -2.79 -1.70
N ASP A 26 -3.25 -3.31 -0.55
CA ASP A 26 -3.83 -2.52 0.53
C ASP A 26 -2.83 -2.41 1.68
N THR A 27 -2.44 -1.20 2.02
CA THR A 27 -1.42 -0.95 3.05
C THR A 27 -1.88 -1.37 4.44
N CYS A 28 -3.14 -1.13 4.79
CA CYS A 28 -3.68 -1.55 6.09
C CYS A 28 -3.76 -3.09 6.18
N HIS A 29 -4.21 -3.76 5.13
CA HIS A 29 -4.25 -5.23 5.11
C HIS A 29 -2.86 -5.85 5.20
N ALA A 30 -1.87 -5.31 4.49
CA ALA A 30 -0.49 -5.77 4.56
C ALA A 30 0.08 -5.61 5.96
N TRP A 31 -0.16 -4.47 6.58
CA TRP A 31 0.25 -4.19 7.96
C TRP A 31 -0.40 -5.18 8.95
N ALA A 32 -1.70 -5.38 8.83
CA ALA A 32 -2.44 -6.31 9.67
C ALA A 32 -1.96 -7.76 9.50
N ALA A 33 -1.49 -8.11 8.31
CA ALA A 33 -0.94 -9.44 8.01
C ALA A 33 0.52 -9.63 8.49
N GLY A 34 1.17 -8.59 9.00
CA GLY A 34 2.51 -8.67 9.59
C GLY A 34 3.64 -8.10 8.73
N HIS A 35 3.33 -7.38 7.65
CA HIS A 35 4.34 -6.69 6.86
C HIS A 35 4.67 -5.35 7.49
N ASP A 36 5.89 -5.18 7.98
CA ASP A 36 6.33 -3.94 8.63
C ASP A 36 6.57 -2.84 7.60
N LEU A 37 5.56 -2.00 7.43
CA LEU A 37 5.63 -0.85 6.52
C LEU A 37 6.20 0.39 7.18
N ALA A 38 6.22 0.45 8.51
CA ALA A 38 6.55 1.66 9.27
C ALA A 38 8.06 1.84 9.48
N SER A 39 8.81 0.77 9.60
CA SER A 39 10.27 0.85 9.73
C SER A 39 10.88 1.43 8.45
N PRO A 40 11.95 2.25 8.56
CA PRO A 40 12.62 2.80 7.37
C PRO A 40 13.00 1.68 6.37
N GLY A 41 12.58 1.85 5.11
CA GLY A 41 12.77 0.84 4.07
C GLY A 41 11.75 -0.32 4.08
N GLY A 42 10.85 -0.37 5.06
CA GLY A 42 9.89 -1.47 5.18
C GLY A 42 8.85 -1.49 4.05
N MET A 43 8.32 -0.35 3.69
CA MET A 43 7.40 -0.24 2.55
C MET A 43 8.10 -0.64 1.25
N THR A 44 9.30 -0.13 1.02
CA THR A 44 10.10 -0.49 -0.16
C THR A 44 10.36 -1.99 -0.23
N ALA A 45 10.78 -2.61 0.87
CA ALA A 45 11.03 -4.04 0.91
C ALA A 45 9.76 -4.87 0.63
N THR A 46 8.62 -4.43 1.15
CA THR A 46 7.34 -5.10 0.91
C THR A 46 6.93 -5.03 -0.56
N LEU A 47 7.09 -3.88 -1.19
CA LEU A 47 6.81 -3.71 -2.62
C LEU A 47 7.79 -4.50 -3.49
N ASP A 48 9.06 -4.55 -3.12
CA ASP A 48 10.06 -5.38 -3.82
C ASP A 48 9.66 -6.86 -3.77
N ALA A 49 9.21 -7.33 -2.62
CA ALA A 49 8.74 -8.71 -2.46
C ALA A 49 7.47 -8.97 -3.29
N LEU A 50 6.55 -8.01 -3.37
CA LEU A 50 5.36 -8.11 -4.20
C LEU A 50 5.74 -8.24 -5.69
N VAL A 51 6.63 -7.39 -6.17
CA VAL A 51 7.10 -7.44 -7.57
C VAL A 51 7.83 -8.75 -7.86
N ALA A 52 8.66 -9.23 -6.93
CA ALA A 52 9.36 -10.52 -7.08
C ALA A 52 8.39 -11.69 -7.16
N THR A 53 7.28 -11.63 -6.40
CA THR A 53 6.27 -12.69 -6.34
C THR A 53 5.33 -12.67 -7.54
N CYS A 54 4.82 -11.50 -7.90
CA CYS A 54 3.77 -11.34 -8.90
C CYS A 54 4.30 -11.03 -10.30
N GLY A 55 5.50 -10.53 -10.39
CA GLY A 55 6.12 -10.05 -11.63
C GLY A 55 5.94 -8.54 -11.85
N PRO A 56 6.81 -7.94 -12.67
CA PRO A 56 6.72 -6.52 -12.98
C PRO A 56 5.42 -6.20 -13.74
N GLY A 57 4.86 -5.02 -13.46
CA GLY A 57 3.65 -4.54 -14.11
C GLY A 57 2.34 -5.18 -13.64
N ARG A 58 2.37 -6.02 -12.61
CA ARG A 58 1.18 -6.67 -12.07
C ARG A 58 0.46 -5.86 -10.99
N LEU A 59 1.12 -4.88 -10.37
CA LEU A 59 0.46 -3.99 -9.44
C LEU A 59 -0.46 -3.05 -10.22
N ALA A 60 -1.77 -3.19 -10.02
CA ALA A 60 -2.79 -2.50 -10.80
C ALA A 60 -3.55 -1.43 -10.01
N LEU A 61 -3.57 -1.54 -8.68
CA LEU A 61 -4.31 -0.64 -7.80
C LEU A 61 -3.68 -0.65 -6.41
N VAL A 62 -3.65 0.49 -5.76
CA VAL A 62 -3.25 0.62 -4.35
C VAL A 62 -4.39 1.22 -3.56
N HIS A 63 -4.75 0.57 -2.45
CA HIS A 63 -5.56 1.15 -1.40
C HIS A 63 -4.62 1.71 -0.33
N ALA A 64 -4.47 3.03 -0.29
CA ALA A 64 -3.62 3.71 0.68
C ALA A 64 -4.43 4.04 1.93
N ASN A 65 -4.26 3.25 2.97
CA ASN A 65 -4.93 3.40 4.25
C ASN A 65 -3.91 3.29 5.37
N ASP A 66 -3.99 4.18 6.36
CA ASP A 66 -3.25 3.98 7.61
C ASP A 66 -3.99 2.96 8.49
N SER A 67 -3.43 2.58 9.61
CA SER A 67 -4.01 1.56 10.48
C SER A 67 -4.10 2.05 11.92
N LYS A 68 -5.23 1.78 12.57
CA LYS A 68 -5.43 2.04 14.00
C LYS A 68 -4.74 1.03 14.88
N ASP A 69 -4.45 -0.15 14.35
CA ASP A 69 -3.98 -1.30 15.11
C ASP A 69 -2.48 -1.54 14.95
N PRO A 70 -1.85 -2.29 15.90
CA PRO A 70 -0.44 -2.66 15.80
C PRO A 70 -0.18 -3.61 14.62
N LEU A 71 1.09 -3.67 14.23
CA LEU A 71 1.61 -4.61 13.25
C LEU A 71 1.18 -6.05 13.59
N GLY A 72 0.65 -6.75 12.59
CA GLY A 72 0.25 -8.15 12.75
C GLY A 72 -1.03 -8.38 13.56
N SER A 73 -1.82 -7.33 13.79
CA SER A 73 -3.05 -7.41 14.59
C SER A 73 -4.14 -8.29 14.00
N THR A 74 -4.09 -8.59 12.70
CA THR A 74 -5.15 -9.22 11.92
C THR A 74 -6.47 -8.42 11.86
N ARG A 75 -6.44 -7.17 12.30
CA ARG A 75 -7.59 -6.26 12.27
C ARG A 75 -7.47 -5.26 11.14
N ASP A 76 -8.54 -5.16 10.35
CA ASP A 76 -8.64 -4.23 9.24
C ASP A 76 -9.41 -2.99 9.67
N ARG A 77 -8.74 -2.11 10.41
CA ARG A 77 -9.31 -0.83 10.83
C ARG A 77 -8.50 0.31 10.27
N HIS A 78 -9.05 0.95 9.25
CA HIS A 78 -8.41 2.06 8.56
C HIS A 78 -8.33 3.31 9.44
N ASP A 79 -7.24 4.04 9.31
CA ASP A 79 -7.05 5.36 9.90
C ASP A 79 -6.66 6.36 8.81
N ASN A 80 -6.77 7.64 9.14
CA ASN A 80 -6.38 8.71 8.24
C ASN A 80 -4.87 8.72 8.03
N ILE A 81 -4.44 9.12 6.85
CA ILE A 81 -3.04 9.05 6.44
C ILE A 81 -2.15 9.87 7.39
N GLY A 82 -1.17 9.21 7.98
CA GLY A 82 -0.21 9.81 8.89
C GLY A 82 -0.64 9.87 10.35
N THR A 83 -1.89 9.50 10.67
CA THR A 83 -2.38 9.51 12.05
C THR A 83 -2.41 8.14 12.69
N GLY A 84 -2.19 7.09 11.90
CA GLY A 84 -2.19 5.71 12.39
C GLY A 84 -0.79 5.17 12.69
N ARG A 85 -0.71 3.86 12.80
CA ARG A 85 0.51 3.13 13.18
C ARG A 85 1.50 2.96 12.04
N ILE A 86 1.05 3.06 10.78
CA ILE A 86 1.93 2.98 9.62
C ILE A 86 2.72 4.28 9.48
N GLY A 87 2.02 5.41 9.49
CA GLY A 87 2.63 6.74 9.49
C GLY A 87 2.97 7.27 8.11
N ALA A 88 3.14 8.60 8.02
CA ALA A 88 3.31 9.32 6.75
C ALA A 88 4.57 8.92 5.98
N ALA A 89 5.68 8.63 6.66
CA ALA A 89 6.95 8.30 6.00
C ALA A 89 6.85 7.07 5.10
N ALA A 90 6.07 6.06 5.52
CA ALA A 90 5.83 4.86 4.72
C ALA A 90 5.14 5.18 3.38
N PHE A 91 4.19 6.10 3.39
CA PHE A 91 3.51 6.52 2.16
C PHE A 91 4.42 7.32 1.23
N GLY A 92 5.40 8.04 1.78
CA GLY A 92 6.47 8.63 0.98
C GLY A 92 7.28 7.58 0.23
N GLU A 93 7.66 6.50 0.90
CA GLU A 93 8.34 5.36 0.28
C GLU A 93 7.47 4.68 -0.78
N LEU A 94 6.17 4.55 -0.52
CA LEU A 94 5.22 3.99 -1.47
C LEU A 94 5.29 4.70 -2.82
N PHE A 95 5.16 6.03 -2.82
CA PHE A 95 5.17 6.81 -4.06
C PHE A 95 6.55 6.87 -4.73
N ALA A 96 7.62 6.71 -3.96
CA ALA A 96 8.99 6.68 -4.50
C ALA A 96 9.32 5.35 -5.20
N HIS A 97 8.56 4.30 -4.96
CA HIS A 97 8.83 2.98 -5.53
C HIS A 97 8.46 2.93 -7.02
N PRO A 98 9.34 2.37 -7.88
CA PRO A 98 9.09 2.31 -9.33
C PRO A 98 7.80 1.59 -9.71
N ALA A 99 7.37 0.60 -8.91
CA ALA A 99 6.15 -0.16 -9.18
C ALA A 99 4.88 0.70 -9.13
N LEU A 100 4.92 1.86 -8.49
CA LEU A 100 3.79 2.79 -8.37
C LEU A 100 3.59 3.66 -9.63
N ALA A 101 4.53 3.69 -10.54
CA ALA A 101 4.43 4.53 -11.75
C ALA A 101 3.16 4.19 -12.54
N GLY A 102 2.27 5.17 -12.68
CA GLY A 102 1.01 5.02 -13.41
C GLY A 102 -0.08 4.19 -12.70
N VAL A 103 0.16 3.74 -11.47
CA VAL A 103 -0.82 2.94 -10.72
C VAL A 103 -1.80 3.85 -9.98
N PRO A 104 -3.12 3.67 -10.15
CA PRO A 104 -4.11 4.40 -9.38
C PRO A 104 -4.00 4.11 -7.88
N VAL A 105 -4.13 5.15 -7.07
CA VAL A 105 -4.13 5.06 -5.61
C VAL A 105 -5.44 5.63 -5.09
N VAL A 106 -6.14 4.85 -4.30
CA VAL A 106 -7.43 5.23 -3.69
C VAL A 106 -7.34 5.14 -2.17
N VAL A 107 -8.24 5.83 -1.48
CA VAL A 107 -8.35 5.81 -0.03
C VAL A 107 -9.70 5.25 0.38
N GLU A 108 -9.70 4.50 1.49
CA GLU A 108 -10.90 4.02 2.17
C GLU A 108 -10.85 4.41 3.65
N THR A 109 -10.21 5.52 3.93
CA THR A 109 -10.00 6.06 5.26
C THR A 109 -11.31 6.57 5.86
N PRO A 110 -11.41 6.68 7.21
CA PRO A 110 -12.59 7.25 7.84
C PRO A 110 -12.87 8.66 7.32
N SER A 111 -14.12 8.91 6.96
CA SER A 111 -14.57 10.20 6.45
C SER A 111 -15.74 10.70 7.29
N GLU A 112 -15.54 11.81 7.97
CA GLU A 112 -16.63 12.54 8.62
C GLU A 112 -17.02 13.71 7.72
N GLY A 113 -18.17 13.57 7.06
CA GLY A 113 -18.68 14.56 6.13
C GLY A 113 -17.98 14.58 4.77
N ALA A 114 -18.30 15.56 3.95
CA ALA A 114 -17.89 15.63 2.54
C ALA A 114 -16.38 15.92 2.33
N THR A 115 -15.63 16.24 3.39
CA THR A 115 -14.23 16.69 3.29
C THR A 115 -13.20 15.70 3.80
N GLY A 116 -13.60 14.59 4.43
CA GLY A 116 -12.69 13.64 5.08
C GLY A 116 -11.67 13.05 4.13
N HIS A 117 -12.10 12.53 3.01
CA HIS A 117 -11.20 11.94 2.01
C HIS A 117 -10.34 13.00 1.31
N ALA A 118 -10.83 14.22 1.14
CA ALA A 118 -10.08 15.28 0.49
C ALA A 118 -8.79 15.62 1.24
N LYS A 119 -8.82 15.58 2.57
CA LYS A 119 -7.64 15.81 3.41
C LYS A 119 -6.59 14.71 3.21
N ASP A 120 -7.00 13.45 3.23
CA ASP A 120 -6.09 12.33 3.00
C ASP A 120 -5.51 12.33 1.60
N ILE A 121 -6.31 12.65 0.59
CA ILE A 121 -5.84 12.79 -0.79
C ILE A 121 -4.81 13.91 -0.90
N ALA A 122 -5.05 15.06 -0.25
CA ALA A 122 -4.08 16.16 -0.23
C ALA A 122 -2.77 15.73 0.44
N THR A 123 -2.83 15.03 1.56
CA THR A 123 -1.65 14.50 2.26
C THR A 123 -0.86 13.57 1.36
N LEU A 124 -1.52 12.64 0.68
CA LEU A 124 -0.88 11.71 -0.24
C LEU A 124 -0.23 12.43 -1.43
N ARG A 125 -0.89 13.43 -1.98
CA ARG A 125 -0.34 14.25 -3.06
C ARG A 125 0.94 14.98 -2.64
N ASP A 126 0.94 15.54 -1.43
CA ASP A 126 2.13 16.20 -0.88
C ASP A 126 3.29 15.22 -0.70
N LEU A 127 3.00 14.02 -0.18
CA LEU A 127 4.00 12.97 -0.01
C LEU A 127 4.54 12.47 -1.36
N ALA A 128 3.69 12.36 -2.36
CA ALA A 128 4.10 11.96 -3.71
C ALA A 128 4.99 13.02 -4.39
N ALA A 129 4.78 14.29 -4.09
CA ALA A 129 5.55 15.41 -4.64
C ALA A 129 6.88 15.64 -3.91
N THR A 130 7.05 15.12 -2.70
CA THR A 130 8.26 15.33 -1.88
C THR A 130 9.29 14.26 -2.23
N PRO A 131 10.50 14.64 -2.67
CA PRO A 131 11.57 13.66 -2.89
C PRO A 131 11.91 12.94 -1.59
N VAL A 132 11.98 11.60 -1.66
CA VAL A 132 12.51 10.84 -0.53
C VAL A 132 13.99 11.17 -0.38
N ALA A 133 14.40 11.56 0.82
CA ALA A 133 15.79 11.81 1.09
C ALA A 133 16.58 10.50 0.90
N THR A 134 17.40 10.47 -0.14
CA THR A 134 18.39 9.40 -0.32
C THR A 134 19.54 9.71 0.62
N GLY A 135 19.50 9.06 1.75
CA GLY A 135 20.59 9.12 2.73
C GLY A 135 21.58 8.01 2.52
#